data_16adae8e6a653e4a20ffc53ecba6c973
#
_entry.id   16adae8e6a653e4a20ffc53ecba6c973
#
_cell.length_a   1.000
_cell.length_b   1.000
_cell.length_c   1.000
_cell.angle_alpha   90.00
_cell.angle_beta   90.00
_cell.angle_gamma   90.00
#
_symmetry.space_group_name_H-M   'P 1'
#
loop_
_entity.id
_entity.type
_entity.pdbx_description
1 polymer ?
#
loop_
_entity_poly.entity_id
_entity_poly.type
_entity_poly.pdbx_seq_one_letter_code
_entity_poly.pdbx_strand_id
1 'polypeptide(L)'
;MPLFSISIILGILPLGSSQFPRACANSDNLLRKECCPTWPGDGSPCGELSGRGSCREIRLSDAPLGPQFPFSGVDDRENWPAVFYNKTCECSGSFMGYNCGDCKFNFAGPNCTERKLQVRKDIFKLNTREHYQFLAYLNLAKHTTSRDFVIATGTYAQMNNGTTPMFQDTSVYDLFVWMHYYVSRDTLLGGTNVWRDIDFAHEAPGFLPWHRLFLLLWEHEIRKLTGNEDFTIPYWDWRDAEGCDICTDEYMGDRHPSKPNLLSPASFFSSWQVCTGR
;
A
#
# COMPACT_ATOMS: atom_id res chain seq x y z
N MET A 1 -37.31 17.04 -14.54
CA MET A 1 -36.11 16.18 -14.57
C MET A 1 -35.50 16.21 -13.20
N PRO A 2 -35.56 15.13 -12.41
CA PRO A 2 -34.93 15.11 -11.11
C PRO A 2 -33.43 14.86 -11.26
N LEU A 3 -32.64 15.74 -10.65
CA LEU A 3 -31.21 15.61 -10.47
C LEU A 3 -30.94 14.42 -9.55
N PHE A 4 -30.43 13.34 -10.12
CA PHE A 4 -29.89 12.23 -9.34
C PHE A 4 -28.59 12.70 -8.67
N SER A 5 -28.67 12.99 -7.40
CA SER A 5 -27.49 13.06 -6.53
C SER A 5 -26.85 11.67 -6.49
N ILE A 6 -25.78 11.49 -7.23
CA ILE A 6 -24.91 10.34 -7.09
C ILE A 6 -24.10 10.58 -5.80
N SER A 7 -24.65 10.13 -4.69
CA SER A 7 -23.85 9.91 -3.48
C SER A 7 -22.88 8.78 -3.79
N ILE A 8 -21.68 9.12 -4.23
CA ILE A 8 -20.57 8.18 -4.26
C ILE A 8 -20.26 7.86 -2.79
N ILE A 9 -20.91 6.83 -2.28
CA ILE A 9 -20.42 6.14 -1.10
C ILE A 9 -19.06 5.58 -1.51
N LEU A 10 -18.01 6.34 -1.20
CA LEU A 10 -16.66 5.79 -1.08
C LEU A 10 -16.69 4.84 0.13
N GLY A 11 -17.37 3.71 -0.03
CA GLY A 11 -17.04 2.54 0.72
C GLY A 11 -15.55 2.35 0.55
N ILE A 12 -14.83 2.35 1.63
CA ILE A 12 -13.43 1.99 1.69
C ILE A 12 -13.38 0.64 0.99
N LEU A 13 -12.96 0.64 -0.31
CA LEU A 13 -12.64 -0.62 -0.98
C LEU A 13 -11.61 -1.26 -0.06
N PRO A 14 -11.86 -2.44 0.48
CA PRO A 14 -10.85 -3.16 1.20
C PRO A 14 -9.71 -3.32 0.21
N LEU A 15 -8.68 -2.50 0.38
CA LEU A 15 -7.43 -2.73 -0.30
C LEU A 15 -6.96 -4.06 0.25
N GLY A 16 -7.07 -5.10 -0.54
CA GLY A 16 -6.42 -6.37 -0.28
C GLY A 16 -4.92 -6.07 -0.17
N SER A 17 -4.53 -5.60 0.99
CA SER A 17 -3.15 -5.24 1.24
C SER A 17 -2.56 -6.33 2.10
N SER A 18 -1.65 -7.09 1.51
CA SER A 18 -0.84 -8.11 2.22
C SER A 18 0.11 -7.51 3.26
N GLN A 19 0.00 -6.22 3.52
CA GLN A 19 0.77 -5.53 4.55
C GLN A 19 0.07 -5.64 5.91
N PHE A 20 0.81 -6.08 6.89
CA PHE A 20 0.35 -6.17 8.26
C PHE A 20 1.01 -5.07 9.10
N PRO A 21 0.25 -4.32 9.91
CA PRO A 21 0.88 -3.49 10.91
C PRO A 21 1.76 -4.35 11.80
N ARG A 22 3.02 -4.00 11.92
CA ARG A 22 4.00 -4.74 12.75
C ARG A 22 3.50 -4.94 14.18
N ALA A 23 2.83 -3.93 14.73
CA ALA A 23 2.24 -3.99 16.05
C ALA A 23 1.16 -5.08 16.21
N CYS A 24 0.57 -5.51 15.10
CA CYS A 24 -0.50 -6.53 15.09
C CYS A 24 0.00 -7.92 14.63
N ALA A 25 1.21 -8.02 14.09
CA ALA A 25 1.77 -9.24 13.53
C ALA A 25 2.41 -10.14 14.60
N ASN A 26 1.80 -10.25 15.76
CA ASN A 26 2.24 -11.11 16.86
C ASN A 26 1.15 -12.16 17.21
N SER A 27 1.56 -13.22 17.88
CA SER A 27 0.69 -14.35 18.21
C SER A 27 -0.54 -13.94 19.02
N ASP A 28 -0.41 -13.01 19.97
CA ASP A 28 -1.51 -12.58 20.83
C ASP A 28 -2.60 -11.85 20.03
N ASN A 29 -2.22 -10.91 19.17
CA ASN A 29 -3.16 -10.16 18.35
C ASN A 29 -3.86 -11.06 17.32
N LEU A 30 -3.14 -12.01 16.74
CA LEU A 30 -3.72 -12.99 15.80
C LEU A 30 -4.68 -13.96 16.49
N LEU A 31 -4.35 -14.44 17.69
CA LEU A 31 -5.22 -15.31 18.47
C LEU A 31 -6.49 -14.58 18.93
N ARG A 32 -6.37 -13.33 19.36
CA ARG A 32 -7.51 -12.48 19.73
C ARG A 32 -8.29 -11.99 18.52
N LYS A 33 -7.72 -12.10 17.33
CA LYS A 33 -8.22 -11.49 16.09
C LYS A 33 -8.48 -9.98 16.24
N GLU A 34 -7.54 -9.29 16.87
CA GLU A 34 -7.65 -7.86 17.16
C GLU A 34 -6.39 -7.11 16.73
N CYS A 35 -6.57 -6.03 15.97
CA CYS A 35 -5.52 -5.11 15.57
C CYS A 35 -5.91 -3.66 15.92
N CYS A 36 -5.74 -3.31 17.19
CA CYS A 36 -6.01 -1.97 17.72
C CYS A 36 -4.78 -1.40 18.41
N PRO A 37 -3.71 -1.08 17.66
CA PRO A 37 -2.48 -0.59 18.26
C PRO A 37 -2.65 0.74 18.95
N THR A 38 -1.83 0.94 19.97
CA THR A 38 -1.75 2.21 20.71
C THR A 38 -1.19 3.32 19.83
N TRP A 39 -1.81 4.49 19.86
CA TRP A 39 -1.21 5.70 19.32
C TRP A 39 -0.23 6.31 20.34
N PRO A 40 1.04 6.51 19.96
CA PRO A 40 2.05 6.99 20.93
C PRO A 40 1.79 8.38 21.51
N GLY A 41 0.98 9.20 20.81
CA GLY A 41 0.73 10.59 21.23
C GLY A 41 -0.12 10.73 22.50
N ASP A 42 -0.98 9.74 22.80
CA ASP A 42 -1.79 9.76 24.04
C ASP A 42 -1.75 8.44 24.83
N GLY A 43 -1.07 7.43 24.29
CA GLY A 43 -0.92 6.14 24.95
C GLY A 43 -2.18 5.25 24.92
N SER A 44 -3.23 5.62 24.21
CA SER A 44 -4.46 4.83 24.10
C SER A 44 -4.56 4.05 22.79
N PRO A 45 -5.29 2.91 22.78
CA PRO A 45 -5.61 2.20 21.55
C PRO A 45 -6.30 3.13 20.54
N CYS A 46 -5.80 3.15 19.29
CA CYS A 46 -6.36 3.98 18.21
C CYS A 46 -6.40 5.50 18.50
N GLY A 47 -5.70 5.99 19.53
CA GLY A 47 -5.77 7.38 19.95
C GLY A 47 -7.15 7.79 20.49
N GLU A 48 -7.81 6.90 21.21
CA GLU A 48 -9.19 7.10 21.69
C GLU A 48 -9.30 8.28 22.66
N LEU A 49 -8.33 8.46 23.54
CA LEU A 49 -8.30 9.60 24.49
C LEU A 49 -8.22 10.95 23.78
N SER A 50 -7.60 11.01 22.62
CA SER A 50 -7.49 12.22 21.79
C SER A 50 -8.60 12.30 20.73
N GLY A 51 -9.58 11.40 20.74
CA GLY A 51 -10.69 11.37 19.78
C GLY A 51 -10.27 11.02 18.35
N ARG A 52 -9.10 10.40 18.15
CA ARG A 52 -8.59 10.04 16.81
C ARG A 52 -9.32 8.85 16.21
N GLY A 53 -9.73 7.90 17.02
CA GLY A 53 -10.46 6.72 16.60
C GLY A 53 -10.80 5.83 17.78
N SER A 54 -11.34 4.66 17.49
CA SER A 54 -11.65 3.65 18.52
C SER A 54 -11.51 2.25 17.94
N CYS A 55 -11.26 1.28 18.81
CA CYS A 55 -11.23 -0.13 18.45
C CYS A 55 -12.64 -0.64 18.18
N ARG A 56 -12.93 -1.05 16.95
CA ARG A 56 -14.27 -1.46 16.51
C ARG A 56 -14.27 -2.79 15.79
N GLU A 57 -15.39 -3.47 15.83
CA GLU A 57 -15.62 -4.63 14.97
C GLU A 57 -15.65 -4.21 13.51
N ILE A 58 -15.01 -5.02 12.67
CA ILE A 58 -14.98 -4.79 11.22
C ILE A 58 -16.38 -5.05 10.68
N ARG A 59 -16.95 -4.06 10.04
CA ARG A 59 -18.24 -4.18 9.34
C ARG A 59 -17.96 -4.67 7.93
N LEU A 60 -18.39 -5.88 7.63
CA LEU A 60 -18.39 -6.39 6.27
C LEU A 60 -19.53 -5.72 5.49
N SER A 61 -19.30 -5.54 4.19
CA SER A 61 -20.37 -5.07 3.30
C SER A 61 -21.41 -6.17 3.13
N ASP A 62 -22.70 -5.82 3.26
CA ASP A 62 -23.81 -6.70 2.90
C ASP A 62 -24.03 -6.79 1.38
N ALA A 63 -23.24 -6.02 0.60
CA ALA A 63 -23.29 -6.13 -0.86
C ALA A 63 -22.88 -7.54 -1.27
N PRO A 64 -23.59 -8.15 -2.22
CA PRO A 64 -23.15 -9.44 -2.75
C PRO A 64 -21.71 -9.27 -3.25
N LEU A 65 -20.85 -10.14 -2.78
CA LEU A 65 -19.51 -10.33 -3.35
C LEU A 65 -19.67 -10.43 -4.86
N GLY A 66 -18.69 -9.91 -5.60
CA GLY A 66 -18.70 -9.95 -7.08
C GLY A 66 -19.04 -11.35 -7.61
N PRO A 67 -19.06 -11.58 -8.91
CA PRO A 67 -19.53 -12.84 -9.45
C PRO A 67 -18.86 -13.99 -8.71
N GLN A 68 -19.69 -14.70 -7.91
CA GLN A 68 -19.22 -15.85 -7.16
C GLN A 68 -18.88 -16.93 -8.17
N PHE A 69 -17.62 -17.06 -8.45
CA PHE A 69 -17.13 -18.20 -9.20
C PHE A 69 -17.45 -19.48 -8.40
N PRO A 70 -17.75 -20.61 -9.07
CA PRO A 70 -18.16 -21.85 -8.40
C PRO A 70 -17.00 -22.53 -7.65
N PHE A 71 -16.11 -21.75 -7.06
CA PHE A 71 -14.87 -22.20 -6.45
C PHE A 71 -15.00 -22.20 -4.93
N SER A 72 -14.71 -23.34 -4.33
CA SER A 72 -14.61 -23.48 -2.88
C SER A 72 -13.29 -22.88 -2.40
N GLY A 73 -13.34 -21.80 -1.65
CA GLY A 73 -12.17 -21.16 -1.06
C GLY A 73 -12.48 -19.71 -0.68
N VAL A 74 -11.70 -19.16 0.20
CA VAL A 74 -11.77 -17.75 0.59
C VAL A 74 -10.60 -17.03 -0.08
N ASP A 75 -10.92 -16.04 -0.90
CA ASP A 75 -9.91 -15.09 -1.36
C ASP A 75 -9.63 -14.13 -0.21
N ASP A 76 -8.44 -14.18 0.35
CA ASP A 76 -8.02 -13.35 1.48
C ASP A 76 -7.84 -11.87 1.09
N ARG A 77 -7.86 -11.54 -0.20
CA ARG A 77 -7.91 -10.17 -0.71
C ARG A 77 -9.30 -9.56 -0.54
N GLU A 78 -10.34 -10.40 -0.56
CA GLU A 78 -11.69 -9.99 -0.25
C GLU A 78 -11.86 -9.77 1.25
N ASN A 79 -12.60 -8.75 1.62
CA ASN A 79 -12.89 -8.44 3.02
C ASN A 79 -11.65 -8.23 3.91
N TRP A 80 -10.50 -7.88 3.31
CA TRP A 80 -9.33 -7.51 4.09
C TRP A 80 -9.66 -6.35 5.07
N PRO A 81 -9.23 -6.38 6.33
CA PRO A 81 -8.44 -7.42 7.00
C PRO A 81 -9.27 -8.44 7.81
N ALA A 82 -10.57 -8.57 7.53
CA ALA A 82 -11.51 -9.38 8.33
C ALA A 82 -11.17 -10.89 8.37
N VAL A 83 -10.37 -11.36 7.41
CA VAL A 83 -9.86 -12.74 7.43
C VAL A 83 -8.96 -12.98 8.65
N PHE A 84 -8.22 -11.96 9.08
CA PHE A 84 -7.24 -12.06 10.17
C PHE A 84 -7.72 -11.43 11.48
N TYR A 85 -8.52 -10.38 11.40
CA TYR A 85 -8.95 -9.60 12.56
C TYR A 85 -10.45 -9.39 12.55
N ASN A 86 -11.07 -9.50 13.73
CA ASN A 86 -12.46 -9.15 13.94
C ASN A 86 -12.60 -7.67 14.32
N LYS A 87 -11.53 -7.09 14.91
CA LYS A 87 -11.51 -5.70 15.37
C LYS A 87 -10.26 -4.99 14.85
N THR A 88 -10.49 -3.75 14.42
CA THR A 88 -9.41 -2.82 14.00
C THR A 88 -9.71 -1.41 14.46
N CYS A 89 -8.75 -0.49 14.29
CA CYS A 89 -9.00 0.92 14.55
C CYS A 89 -9.90 1.52 13.47
N GLU A 90 -11.06 2.02 13.90
CA GLU A 90 -11.94 2.89 13.10
C GLU A 90 -11.58 4.34 13.40
N CYS A 91 -10.98 5.04 12.43
CA CYS A 91 -10.46 6.38 12.61
C CYS A 91 -11.55 7.44 12.39
N SER A 92 -11.58 8.45 13.27
CA SER A 92 -12.55 9.54 13.25
C SER A 92 -12.09 10.71 12.37
N GLY A 93 -13.03 11.46 11.82
CA GLY A 93 -12.76 12.73 11.13
C GLY A 93 -11.72 12.63 10.01
N SER A 94 -10.66 13.40 10.12
CA SER A 94 -9.56 13.44 9.13
C SER A 94 -8.34 12.60 9.51
N PHE A 95 -8.46 11.71 10.49
CA PHE A 95 -7.40 10.77 10.86
C PHE A 95 -7.46 9.49 10.05
N MET A 96 -6.31 8.85 9.85
CA MET A 96 -6.14 7.56 9.17
C MET A 96 -4.95 6.77 9.73
N GLY A 97 -4.67 5.64 9.11
CA GLY A 97 -3.56 4.74 9.49
C GLY A 97 -4.01 3.66 10.48
N TYR A 98 -3.14 2.67 10.70
CA TYR A 98 -3.46 1.47 11.48
C TYR A 98 -3.73 1.75 12.98
N ASN A 99 -3.27 2.90 13.49
CA ASN A 99 -3.49 3.36 14.87
C ASN A 99 -4.11 4.76 14.92
N CYS A 100 -4.67 5.25 13.80
CA CYS A 100 -5.22 6.60 13.62
C CYS A 100 -4.21 7.74 13.89
N GLY A 101 -2.93 7.45 13.73
CA GLY A 101 -1.84 8.39 13.98
C GLY A 101 -1.60 9.38 12.84
N ASP A 102 -2.05 9.07 11.64
CA ASP A 102 -1.78 9.82 10.42
C ASP A 102 -2.98 10.69 10.01
N CYS A 103 -2.72 11.66 9.14
CA CYS A 103 -3.78 12.46 8.54
C CYS A 103 -4.25 11.86 7.22
N LYS A 104 -5.56 11.92 6.94
CA LYS A 104 -6.09 11.60 5.62
C LYS A 104 -5.45 12.48 4.55
N PHE A 105 -5.40 11.98 3.34
CA PHE A 105 -4.83 12.72 2.20
C PHE A 105 -5.45 14.11 2.06
N ASN A 106 -4.61 15.10 1.74
CA ASN A 106 -4.92 16.53 1.68
C ASN A 106 -5.22 17.19 3.05
N PHE A 107 -4.92 16.52 4.14
CA PHE A 107 -4.92 17.08 5.48
C PHE A 107 -3.52 17.07 6.09
N ALA A 108 -3.23 18.01 6.97
CA ALA A 108 -1.98 18.18 7.66
C ALA A 108 -2.18 18.75 9.08
N GLY A 109 -1.08 18.93 9.78
CA GLY A 109 -1.04 19.43 11.14
C GLY A 109 -1.36 18.36 12.19
N PRO A 110 -1.13 18.64 13.48
CA PRO A 110 -1.23 17.65 14.54
C PRO A 110 -2.66 17.13 14.74
N ASN A 111 -3.66 17.91 14.40
CA ASN A 111 -5.07 17.56 14.50
C ASN A 111 -5.71 17.26 13.14
N CYS A 112 -4.92 17.19 12.06
CA CYS A 112 -5.40 16.92 10.70
C CYS A 112 -6.52 17.87 10.24
N THR A 113 -6.42 19.14 10.59
CA THR A 113 -7.43 20.18 10.27
C THR A 113 -6.99 21.12 9.17
N GLU A 114 -5.70 21.18 8.88
CA GLU A 114 -5.14 22.03 7.86
C GLU A 114 -5.29 21.40 6.48
N ARG A 115 -5.74 22.18 5.50
CA ARG A 115 -5.81 21.70 4.10
C ARG A 115 -4.46 21.89 3.42
N LYS A 116 -3.91 20.79 2.88
CA LYS A 116 -2.65 20.79 2.16
C LYS A 116 -2.82 20.07 0.82
N LEU A 117 -2.89 20.86 -0.26
CA LEU A 117 -2.95 20.29 -1.60
C LEU A 117 -1.56 19.85 -2.06
N GLN A 118 -1.50 18.65 -2.61
CA GLN A 118 -0.29 18.09 -3.21
C GLN A 118 -0.39 18.14 -4.72
N VAL A 119 0.64 18.68 -5.38
CA VAL A 119 0.70 18.83 -6.85
C VAL A 119 1.85 18.00 -7.38
N ARG A 120 1.54 16.98 -8.18
CA ARG A 120 2.54 16.17 -8.89
C ARG A 120 3.08 16.97 -10.07
N LYS A 121 4.38 16.95 -10.26
CA LYS A 121 5.07 17.58 -11.38
C LYS A 121 5.35 16.57 -12.49
N ASP A 122 5.39 17.03 -13.71
CA ASP A 122 5.97 16.30 -14.82
C ASP A 122 7.46 16.02 -14.52
N ILE A 123 7.93 14.79 -14.74
CA ILE A 123 9.29 14.37 -14.41
C ILE A 123 10.35 15.21 -15.15
N PHE A 124 10.06 15.65 -16.38
CA PHE A 124 10.96 16.51 -17.17
C PHE A 124 10.93 17.98 -16.76
N LYS A 125 9.99 18.38 -15.88
CA LYS A 125 9.90 19.73 -15.31
C LYS A 125 10.49 19.82 -13.91
N LEU A 126 11.04 18.73 -13.40
CA LEU A 126 11.80 18.78 -12.17
C LEU A 126 13.11 19.53 -12.41
N ASN A 127 13.46 20.40 -11.47
CA ASN A 127 14.82 20.94 -11.48
C ASN A 127 15.83 19.86 -11.04
N THR A 128 17.11 20.12 -11.28
CA THR A 128 18.19 19.14 -10.99
C THR A 128 18.14 18.64 -9.54
N ARG A 129 17.88 19.52 -8.57
CA ARG A 129 17.78 19.15 -7.16
C ARG A 129 16.59 18.23 -6.88
N GLU A 130 15.42 18.59 -7.41
CA GLU A 130 14.19 17.79 -7.26
C GLU A 130 14.34 16.41 -7.89
N HIS A 131 14.98 16.34 -9.06
CA HIS A 131 15.22 15.10 -9.77
C HIS A 131 16.16 14.17 -8.97
N TYR A 132 17.33 14.64 -8.54
CA TYR A 132 18.23 13.83 -7.72
C TYR A 132 17.60 13.46 -6.37
N GLN A 133 16.81 14.33 -5.78
CA GLN A 133 16.09 14.06 -4.53
C GLN A 133 15.07 12.93 -4.72
N PHE A 134 14.33 12.92 -5.83
CA PHE A 134 13.41 11.86 -6.18
C PHE A 134 14.11 10.50 -6.27
N LEU A 135 15.20 10.40 -7.03
CA LEU A 135 16.00 9.17 -7.15
C LEU A 135 16.58 8.73 -5.80
N ALA A 136 17.11 9.67 -5.03
CA ALA A 136 17.67 9.39 -3.71
C ALA A 136 16.60 8.86 -2.73
N TYR A 137 15.38 9.37 -2.78
CA TYR A 137 14.28 8.91 -1.92
C TYR A 137 13.81 7.51 -2.29
N LEU A 138 13.76 7.18 -3.59
CA LEU A 138 13.48 5.82 -4.03
C LEU A 138 14.55 4.85 -3.51
N ASN A 139 15.82 5.22 -3.66
CA ASN A 139 16.94 4.40 -3.17
C ASN A 139 16.94 4.26 -1.64
N LEU A 140 16.64 5.33 -0.93
CA LEU A 140 16.48 5.29 0.53
C LEU A 140 15.36 4.32 0.93
N ALA A 141 14.22 4.39 0.26
CA ALA A 141 13.09 3.50 0.51
C ALA A 141 13.44 2.02 0.22
N LYS A 142 14.23 1.76 -0.83
CA LYS A 142 14.71 0.41 -1.17
C LYS A 142 15.60 -0.20 -0.10
N HIS A 143 16.41 0.62 0.57
CA HIS A 143 17.40 0.16 1.54
C HIS A 143 16.99 0.40 3.02
N THR A 144 15.78 0.90 3.26
CA THR A 144 15.28 1.12 4.61
C THR A 144 14.13 0.18 4.92
N THR A 145 14.28 -0.63 5.97
CA THR A 145 13.23 -1.52 6.46
C THR A 145 12.02 -0.71 6.93
N SER A 146 10.82 -1.13 6.52
CA SER A 146 9.58 -0.53 7.01
C SER A 146 9.47 -0.68 8.53
N ARG A 147 9.20 0.43 9.22
CA ARG A 147 9.02 0.45 10.68
C ARG A 147 7.63 -0.01 11.08
N ASP A 148 6.64 0.34 10.29
CA ASP A 148 5.24 0.19 10.63
C ASP A 148 4.64 -1.12 10.10
N PHE A 149 5.21 -1.68 9.02
CA PHE A 149 4.61 -2.81 8.33
C PHE A 149 5.59 -3.98 8.13
N VAL A 150 4.99 -5.15 8.06
CA VAL A 150 5.62 -6.41 7.64
C VAL A 150 4.76 -7.04 6.55
N ILE A 151 5.34 -7.94 5.77
CA ILE A 151 4.62 -8.75 4.78
C ILE A 151 4.38 -10.16 5.30
N ALA A 152 3.24 -10.74 4.92
CA ALA A 152 2.98 -12.15 5.19
C ALA A 152 3.57 -13.00 4.06
N THR A 153 4.42 -13.95 4.42
CA THR A 153 5.05 -14.89 3.47
C THR A 153 4.56 -16.33 3.65
N GLY A 154 3.73 -16.56 4.66
CA GLY A 154 3.11 -17.85 4.92
C GLY A 154 1.81 -18.06 4.18
N THR A 155 1.47 -19.32 3.91
CA THR A 155 0.15 -19.68 3.42
C THR A 155 -0.91 -19.54 4.52
N TYR A 156 -2.17 -19.39 4.14
CA TYR A 156 -3.29 -19.35 5.10
C TYR A 156 -3.32 -20.58 6.01
N ALA A 157 -3.01 -21.77 5.47
CA ALA A 157 -2.92 -22.98 6.25
C ALA A 157 -1.81 -22.93 7.30
N GLN A 158 -0.66 -22.36 6.96
CA GLN A 158 0.46 -22.18 7.90
C GLN A 158 0.13 -21.17 9.00
N MET A 159 -0.63 -20.12 8.69
CA MET A 159 -1.06 -19.13 9.68
C MET A 159 -2.12 -19.67 10.65
N ASN A 160 -2.94 -20.64 10.21
CA ASN A 160 -4.03 -21.19 11.02
C ASN A 160 -3.71 -22.51 11.75
N ASN A 161 -2.58 -23.16 11.46
CA ASN A 161 -2.19 -24.42 12.10
C ASN A 161 -1.35 -24.26 13.37
N GLY A 162 -1.23 -23.04 13.90
CA GLY A 162 -0.44 -22.73 15.07
C GLY A 162 1.07 -22.69 14.84
N THR A 163 1.54 -22.84 13.60
CA THR A 163 2.92 -22.56 13.27
C THR A 163 3.16 -21.06 13.31
N THR A 164 4.39 -20.65 13.62
CA THR A 164 4.77 -19.24 13.73
C THR A 164 4.28 -18.46 12.51
N PRO A 165 3.57 -17.34 12.71
CA PRO A 165 3.18 -16.48 11.61
C PRO A 165 4.39 -16.15 10.76
N MET A 166 4.30 -16.44 9.48
CA MET A 166 5.42 -16.21 8.58
C MET A 166 5.36 -14.75 8.11
N PHE A 167 5.70 -13.87 9.02
CA PHE A 167 5.89 -12.46 8.72
C PHE A 167 7.36 -12.18 8.48
N GLN A 168 7.62 -11.36 7.48
CA GLN A 168 8.97 -10.97 7.10
C GLN A 168 9.09 -9.46 7.07
N ASP A 169 10.24 -8.98 7.54
CA ASP A 169 10.66 -7.60 7.34
C ASP A 169 10.91 -7.35 5.86
N THR A 170 10.51 -6.16 5.42
CA THR A 170 10.70 -5.73 4.04
C THR A 170 11.12 -4.27 4.00
N SER A 171 11.75 -3.84 2.92
CA SER A 171 12.02 -2.43 2.70
C SER A 171 10.73 -1.65 2.45
N VAL A 172 10.76 -0.33 2.66
CA VAL A 172 9.61 0.54 2.34
C VAL A 172 9.24 0.41 0.86
N TYR A 173 10.23 0.32 -0.05
CA TYR A 173 9.98 0.15 -1.48
C TYR A 173 9.36 -1.22 -1.79
N ASP A 174 9.96 -2.30 -1.27
CA ASP A 174 9.50 -3.67 -1.55
C ASP A 174 8.14 -3.98 -0.92
N LEU A 175 7.75 -3.27 0.14
CA LEU A 175 6.39 -3.31 0.68
C LEU A 175 5.35 -2.96 -0.40
N PHE A 176 5.60 -1.91 -1.18
CA PHE A 176 4.70 -1.50 -2.26
C PHE A 176 4.77 -2.42 -3.48
N VAL A 177 5.95 -2.94 -3.81
CA VAL A 177 6.08 -3.99 -4.83
C VAL A 177 5.24 -5.21 -4.45
N TRP A 178 5.31 -5.62 -3.18
CA TRP A 178 4.54 -6.73 -2.66
C TRP A 178 3.03 -6.48 -2.68
N MET A 179 2.58 -5.30 -2.24
CA MET A 179 1.17 -4.92 -2.30
C MET A 179 0.62 -5.01 -3.73
N HIS A 180 1.35 -4.47 -4.69
CA HIS A 180 0.95 -4.48 -6.10
C HIS A 180 0.88 -5.92 -6.64
N TYR A 181 1.90 -6.73 -6.38
CA TYR A 181 1.94 -8.12 -6.78
C TYR A 181 0.78 -8.93 -6.18
N TYR A 182 0.54 -8.77 -4.87
CA TYR A 182 -0.49 -9.50 -4.15
C TYR A 182 -1.91 -9.23 -4.66
N VAL A 183 -2.22 -7.98 -4.96
CA VAL A 183 -3.54 -7.61 -5.48
C VAL A 183 -3.73 -8.06 -6.93
N SER A 184 -2.64 -8.11 -7.72
CA SER A 184 -2.73 -8.38 -9.14
C SER A 184 -2.65 -9.86 -9.51
N ARG A 185 -2.11 -10.75 -8.68
CA ARG A 185 -1.87 -12.11 -9.16
C ARG A 185 -2.21 -13.25 -8.22
N ASP A 186 -1.51 -13.45 -7.14
CA ASP A 186 -1.67 -14.69 -6.38
C ASP A 186 -2.14 -14.40 -4.96
N THR A 187 -3.23 -15.02 -4.56
CA THR A 187 -3.50 -15.13 -3.14
C THR A 187 -2.49 -16.08 -2.53
N LEU A 188 -1.57 -15.56 -1.75
CA LEU A 188 -0.62 -16.38 -1.02
C LEU A 188 -1.31 -17.25 0.03
N LEU A 189 -2.43 -16.79 0.52
CA LEU A 189 -3.15 -17.35 1.64
C LEU A 189 -4.34 -18.22 1.20
N GLY A 190 -4.82 -18.06 -0.01
CA GLY A 190 -5.99 -18.77 -0.54
C GLY A 190 -5.76 -20.20 -1.02
N GLY A 191 -4.53 -20.64 -1.13
CA GLY A 191 -4.15 -22.06 -1.29
C GLY A 191 -4.61 -22.82 -2.54
N THR A 192 -5.34 -22.20 -3.47
CA THR A 192 -5.81 -22.88 -4.68
C THR A 192 -5.42 -22.12 -5.93
N ASN A 193 -5.12 -22.83 -7.01
CA ASN A 193 -4.76 -22.26 -8.32
C ASN A 193 -5.89 -21.41 -8.95
N VAL A 194 -7.05 -21.40 -8.35
CA VAL A 194 -8.29 -20.82 -8.85
C VAL A 194 -8.26 -19.29 -8.85
N TRP A 195 -7.57 -18.67 -7.88
CA TRP A 195 -7.53 -17.23 -7.70
C TRP A 195 -6.44 -16.54 -8.51
N ARG A 196 -5.59 -17.30 -9.21
CA ARG A 196 -4.48 -16.79 -10.01
C ARG A 196 -4.93 -15.92 -11.19
N ASP A 197 -6.13 -16.18 -11.70
CA ASP A 197 -6.65 -15.49 -12.88
C ASP A 197 -7.43 -14.21 -12.52
N ILE A 198 -7.55 -13.86 -11.24
CA ILE A 198 -8.27 -12.67 -10.80
C ILE A 198 -7.28 -11.54 -10.47
N ASP A 199 -7.22 -10.56 -11.34
CA ASP A 199 -6.43 -9.34 -11.17
C ASP A 199 -7.34 -8.16 -10.76
N PHE A 200 -7.38 -7.85 -9.46
CA PHE A 200 -8.17 -6.73 -8.96
C PHE A 200 -7.56 -5.37 -9.29
N ALA A 201 -6.27 -5.32 -9.58
CA ALA A 201 -5.55 -4.07 -9.84
C ALA A 201 -5.63 -3.62 -11.29
N HIS A 202 -5.69 -4.52 -12.29
CA HIS A 202 -5.48 -4.18 -13.69
C HIS A 202 -6.67 -4.48 -14.61
N GLU A 203 -7.37 -5.57 -14.43
CA GLU A 203 -8.38 -6.04 -15.37
C GLU A 203 -9.83 -5.69 -14.95
N ALA A 204 -9.99 -4.72 -14.07
CA ALA A 204 -11.28 -4.34 -13.52
C ALA A 204 -11.48 -2.82 -13.52
N PRO A 205 -12.72 -2.32 -13.36
CA PRO A 205 -13.01 -0.90 -13.19
C PRO A 205 -12.26 -0.26 -12.00
N GLY A 206 -11.74 -1.08 -11.08
CA GLY A 206 -10.91 -0.68 -9.96
C GLY A 206 -9.52 -0.13 -10.33
N PHE A 207 -9.05 -0.31 -11.57
CA PHE A 207 -7.70 0.10 -11.99
C PHE A 207 -7.35 1.54 -11.59
N LEU A 208 -8.12 2.51 -12.02
CA LEU A 208 -7.81 3.93 -11.76
C LEU A 208 -7.90 4.32 -10.28
N PRO A 209 -8.99 4.02 -9.54
CA PRO A 209 -9.09 4.39 -8.14
C PRO A 209 -8.08 3.63 -7.27
N TRP A 210 -7.80 2.36 -7.56
CA TRP A 210 -6.82 1.56 -6.83
C TRP A 210 -5.41 2.12 -6.98
N HIS A 211 -4.95 2.35 -8.20
CA HIS A 211 -3.60 2.91 -8.44
C HIS A 211 -3.47 4.33 -7.89
N ARG A 212 -4.53 5.14 -7.94
CA ARG A 212 -4.51 6.46 -7.30
C ARG A 212 -4.26 6.35 -5.79
N LEU A 213 -4.96 5.45 -5.11
CA LEU A 213 -4.78 5.26 -3.68
C LEU A 213 -3.42 4.64 -3.35
N PHE A 214 -2.98 3.66 -4.13
CA PHE A 214 -1.65 3.05 -4.03
C PHE A 214 -0.54 4.10 -4.07
N LEU A 215 -0.57 5.00 -5.06
CA LEU A 215 0.42 6.08 -5.18
C LEU A 215 0.34 7.08 -4.01
N LEU A 216 -0.85 7.41 -3.51
CA LEU A 216 -1.02 8.28 -2.34
C LEU A 216 -0.44 7.66 -1.07
N LEU A 217 -0.62 6.36 -0.87
CA LEU A 217 -0.02 5.61 0.24
C LEU A 217 1.51 5.60 0.11
N TRP A 218 2.02 5.37 -1.08
CA TRP A 218 3.47 5.40 -1.31
C TRP A 218 4.08 6.78 -1.04
N GLU A 219 3.49 7.84 -1.56
CA GLU A 219 3.90 9.22 -1.23
C GLU A 219 3.89 9.47 0.28
N HIS A 220 2.86 8.96 0.98
CA HIS A 220 2.75 9.09 2.42
C HIS A 220 3.93 8.40 3.15
N GLU A 221 4.25 7.16 2.80
CA GLU A 221 5.37 6.44 3.41
C GLU A 221 6.73 7.10 3.10
N ILE A 222 6.93 7.65 1.89
CA ILE A 222 8.15 8.40 1.56
C ILE A 222 8.24 9.68 2.39
N ARG A 223 7.14 10.40 2.61
CA ARG A 223 7.12 11.60 3.49
C ARG A 223 7.49 11.22 4.92
N LYS A 224 6.92 10.16 5.46
CA LYS A 224 7.27 9.63 6.79
C LYS A 224 8.75 9.26 6.90
N LEU A 225 9.27 8.58 5.87
CA LEU A 225 10.66 8.14 5.84
C LEU A 225 11.66 9.30 5.77
N THR A 226 11.33 10.34 5.00
CA THR A 226 12.27 11.43 4.65
C THR A 226 12.06 12.70 5.45
N GLY A 227 10.89 12.85 6.08
CA GLY A 227 10.46 14.11 6.71
C GLY A 227 10.10 15.20 5.69
N ASN A 228 10.11 14.90 4.39
CA ASN A 228 9.74 15.85 3.36
C ASN A 228 8.23 15.79 3.08
N GLU A 229 7.48 16.61 3.79
CA GLU A 229 6.02 16.68 3.71
C GLU A 229 5.48 17.14 2.34
N ASP A 230 6.33 17.72 1.48
CA ASP A 230 5.95 18.22 0.15
C ASP A 230 6.29 17.22 -0.96
N PHE A 231 6.83 16.05 -0.61
CA PHE A 231 7.17 15.05 -1.60
C PHE A 231 5.92 14.54 -2.33
N THR A 232 6.02 14.50 -3.66
CA THR A 232 5.07 13.82 -4.54
C THR A 232 5.82 13.01 -5.59
N ILE A 233 5.22 11.92 -6.04
CA ILE A 233 5.75 11.14 -7.16
C ILE A 233 5.57 11.95 -8.44
N PRO A 234 6.62 12.22 -9.23
CA PRO A 234 6.48 12.87 -10.52
C PRO A 234 5.72 11.96 -11.50
N TYR A 235 5.09 12.55 -12.49
CA TYR A 235 4.45 11.79 -13.56
C TYR A 235 5.20 11.96 -14.88
N TRP A 236 5.12 10.95 -15.73
CA TRP A 236 5.55 11.01 -17.11
C TRP A 236 4.35 11.16 -18.02
N ASP A 237 4.31 12.25 -18.79
CA ASP A 237 3.29 12.45 -19.82
C ASP A 237 3.76 11.82 -21.12
N TRP A 238 3.37 10.58 -21.33
CA TRP A 238 3.81 9.77 -22.47
C TRP A 238 2.96 9.94 -23.73
N ARG A 239 1.99 10.85 -23.74
CA ARG A 239 1.04 11.02 -24.87
C ARG A 239 1.72 11.33 -26.20
N ASP A 240 2.81 12.08 -26.19
CA ASP A 240 3.58 12.47 -27.38
C ASP A 240 4.93 11.74 -27.47
N ALA A 241 5.15 10.73 -26.65
CA ALA A 241 6.39 9.98 -26.63
C ALA A 241 6.45 8.97 -27.77
N GLU A 242 7.56 8.95 -28.52
CA GLU A 242 7.84 7.94 -29.55
C GLU A 242 8.43 6.64 -28.97
N GLY A 243 8.88 6.69 -27.72
CA GLY A 243 9.49 5.56 -27.00
C GLY A 243 9.46 5.77 -25.50
N CYS A 244 10.30 5.07 -24.78
CA CYS A 244 10.41 5.24 -23.33
C CYS A 244 11.44 6.33 -22.97
N ASP A 245 11.04 7.58 -22.97
CA ASP A 245 11.94 8.73 -22.75
C ASP A 245 12.54 8.75 -21.34
N ILE A 246 11.89 8.08 -20.38
CA ILE A 246 12.39 7.94 -19.01
C ILE A 246 13.26 6.68 -18.80
N CYS A 247 13.38 5.79 -19.82
CA CYS A 247 14.21 4.59 -19.77
C CYS A 247 15.68 4.92 -20.09
N THR A 248 16.25 5.90 -19.43
CA THR A 248 17.65 6.32 -19.55
C THR A 248 18.34 6.22 -18.20
N ASP A 249 19.67 6.18 -18.21
CA ASP A 249 20.45 6.10 -16.96
C ASP A 249 20.28 7.31 -16.04
N GLU A 250 19.87 8.43 -16.61
CA GLU A 250 19.52 9.64 -15.86
C GLU A 250 18.24 9.49 -15.07
N TYR A 251 17.26 8.71 -15.58
CA TYR A 251 15.94 8.55 -14.96
C TYR A 251 15.73 7.15 -14.37
N MET A 252 15.01 6.27 -15.07
CA MET A 252 14.62 4.96 -14.53
C MET A 252 15.61 3.84 -14.88
N GLY A 253 16.65 4.11 -15.63
CA GLY A 253 17.67 3.19 -16.06
C GLY A 253 17.51 2.74 -17.50
N ASP A 254 18.60 2.71 -18.22
CA ASP A 254 18.69 2.14 -19.56
C ASP A 254 18.95 0.64 -19.50
N ARG A 255 18.80 -0.03 -20.62
CA ARG A 255 19.08 -1.46 -20.77
C ARG A 255 20.59 -1.72 -20.71
N HIS A 256 20.98 -2.77 -20.01
CA HIS A 256 22.37 -3.21 -20.03
C HIS A 256 22.81 -3.63 -21.46
N PRO A 257 23.96 -3.15 -21.96
CA PRO A 257 24.34 -3.34 -23.36
C PRO A 257 24.51 -4.80 -23.80
N SER A 258 24.82 -5.71 -22.88
CA SER A 258 25.05 -7.14 -23.19
C SER A 258 24.16 -8.11 -22.36
N LYS A 259 23.37 -7.63 -21.41
CA LYS A 259 22.55 -8.46 -20.54
C LYS A 259 21.11 -7.91 -20.52
N PRO A 260 20.24 -8.35 -21.43
CA PRO A 260 18.92 -7.72 -21.66
C PRO A 260 17.98 -7.69 -20.46
N ASN A 261 18.23 -8.51 -19.44
CA ASN A 261 17.43 -8.59 -18.22
C ASN A 261 17.98 -7.72 -17.08
N LEU A 262 19.01 -6.95 -17.32
CA LEU A 262 19.61 -6.05 -16.33
C LEU A 262 19.56 -4.60 -16.81
N LEU A 263 19.62 -3.69 -15.84
CA LEU A 263 19.82 -2.27 -16.10
C LEU A 263 21.30 -2.00 -16.44
N SER A 264 21.53 -0.92 -17.17
CA SER A 264 22.87 -0.39 -17.42
C SER A 264 23.64 -0.20 -16.12
N PRO A 265 24.94 -0.53 -16.07
CA PRO A 265 25.76 -0.28 -14.88
C PRO A 265 25.85 1.20 -14.48
N ALA A 266 25.57 2.12 -15.40
CA ALA A 266 25.54 3.56 -15.15
C ALA A 266 24.21 4.02 -14.50
N SER A 267 23.17 3.19 -14.53
CA SER A 267 21.91 3.50 -13.90
C SER A 267 22.02 3.58 -12.38
N PHE A 268 21.34 4.55 -11.80
CA PHE A 268 21.19 4.71 -10.34
C PHE A 268 20.63 3.45 -9.66
N PHE A 269 19.84 2.67 -10.38
CA PHE A 269 19.15 1.46 -9.89
C PHE A 269 19.86 0.15 -10.29
N SER A 270 21.06 0.19 -10.88
CA SER A 270 21.76 -0.99 -11.41
C SER A 270 22.05 -2.08 -10.38
N SER A 271 22.19 -1.70 -9.10
CA SER A 271 22.45 -2.64 -7.99
C SER A 271 21.17 -3.20 -7.34
N TRP A 272 19.99 -2.76 -7.77
CA TRP A 272 18.77 -3.22 -7.15
C TRP A 272 18.49 -4.68 -7.49
N GLN A 273 18.18 -5.44 -6.46
CA GLN A 273 17.65 -6.79 -6.63
C GLN A 273 16.13 -6.71 -6.61
N VAL A 274 15.49 -7.36 -7.58
CA VAL A 274 14.05 -7.56 -7.57
C VAL A 274 13.75 -8.71 -6.62
N CYS A 275 12.81 -8.52 -5.69
CA CYS A 275 12.28 -9.63 -4.90
C CYS A 275 11.63 -10.63 -5.86
N THR A 276 12.36 -11.67 -6.24
CA THR A 276 11.75 -12.80 -6.93
C THR A 276 11.06 -13.63 -5.86
N GLY A 277 9.73 -13.46 -5.72
CA GLY A 277 8.92 -14.40 -4.98
C GLY A 277 9.15 -15.80 -5.54
N ARG A 278 9.64 -16.71 -4.70
CA ARG A 278 9.70 -18.13 -5.00
C ARG A 278 8.39 -18.76 -4.61
#